data_2c4b1cd69ff1b5e8ef9f0fb28520b82f
#
_entry.id   2c4b1cd69ff1b5e8ef9f0fb28520b82f
#
_cell.length_a   1.000
_cell.length_b   1.000
_cell.length_c   1.000
_cell.angle_alpha   90.00
_cell.angle_beta   90.00
_cell.angle_gamma   90.00
#
_symmetry.space_group_name_H-M   'P 1'
#
loop_
_entity.id
_entity.type
_entity.pdbx_description
1 polymer ?
#
loop_
_entity_poly.entity_id
_entity_poly.type
_entity_poly.pdbx_seq_one_letter_code
_entity_poly.pdbx_strand_id
1 'polypeptide(L)'
;MIQARLMSAESTGRLLAQLRGGLLLAALLLSACATHTVKTTSYTPIVRGDAVPEALLLDVGIAIFDPGLDGLSRREEETTNAQIRVAESRYVPYLLADTLQRSGNWGIVRVLPNDSSPIDVIVNGTVLHSDGESMTLRVDVSDSLGRAWYSKEYDEVVSRFSYEPAERQKNDPFQVIYNKIANDLHAYLKRSLDAGEITEIRTVSELRFARGFAPDAFDDFLTENRSGEIEITALPADNDPLLARVRTIRERDFMFIDTVQDYYAGYAREMRVPYDSWREQSYDAAVTLGDL
;
A
#
# COMPACT_ATOMS: atom_id res chain seq x y z
N MET A 1 13.40 -33.03 81.50
CA MET A 1 14.00 -32.01 80.58
C MET A 1 13.97 -32.46 79.07
N ILE A 2 13.56 -33.63 78.73
CA ILE A 2 13.59 -34.14 77.29
C ILE A 2 12.29 -33.87 76.52
N GLN A 3 11.13 -33.76 77.18
CA GLN A 3 9.83 -33.55 76.50
C GLN A 3 9.61 -32.10 76.05
N ALA A 4 10.22 -31.07 76.61
CA ALA A 4 10.05 -29.69 76.17
C ALA A 4 10.80 -29.35 74.88
N ARG A 5 11.85 -30.12 74.49
CA ARG A 5 12.59 -29.88 73.23
C ARG A 5 11.91 -30.45 71.97
N LEU A 6 11.11 -31.49 72.14
CA LEU A 6 10.39 -32.11 71.01
C LEU A 6 9.18 -31.28 70.49
N MET A 7 8.46 -30.60 71.41
CA MET A 7 7.34 -29.76 71.06
C MET A 7 7.75 -28.44 70.32
N SER A 8 8.97 -27.95 70.57
CA SER A 8 9.51 -26.77 69.88
C SER A 8 9.95 -27.03 68.46
N ALA A 9 10.38 -28.26 68.12
CA ALA A 9 10.82 -28.61 66.76
C ALA A 9 9.65 -28.82 65.80
N GLU A 10 8.52 -29.35 66.28
CA GLU A 10 7.33 -29.55 65.45
C GLU A 10 6.60 -28.25 65.11
N SER A 11 6.59 -27.27 66.00
CA SER A 11 5.96 -25.95 65.76
C SER A 11 6.74 -25.12 64.73
N THR A 12 8.06 -25.16 64.75
CA THR A 12 8.93 -24.47 63.79
C THR A 12 8.83 -25.10 62.37
N GLY A 13 8.71 -26.44 62.31
CA GLY A 13 8.53 -27.16 61.04
C GLY A 13 7.19 -26.79 60.35
N ARG A 14 6.11 -26.67 61.10
CA ARG A 14 4.79 -26.30 60.56
C ARG A 14 4.76 -24.82 60.14
N LEU A 15 5.39 -23.94 60.84
CA LEU A 15 5.49 -22.52 60.46
C LEU A 15 6.30 -22.33 59.18
N LEU A 16 7.43 -23.05 59.01
CA LEU A 16 8.24 -23.03 57.78
C LEU A 16 7.53 -23.65 56.58
N ALA A 17 6.72 -24.69 56.79
CA ALA A 17 5.89 -25.29 55.72
C ALA A 17 4.76 -24.33 55.29
N GLN A 18 4.12 -23.62 56.20
CA GLN A 18 3.10 -22.62 55.90
C GLN A 18 3.69 -21.40 55.18
N LEU A 19 4.88 -20.93 55.60
CA LEU A 19 5.59 -19.84 54.92
C LEU A 19 6.02 -20.22 53.50
N ARG A 20 6.49 -21.45 53.27
CA ARG A 20 6.83 -21.96 51.94
C ARG A 20 5.60 -22.13 51.02
N GLY A 21 4.46 -22.59 51.60
CA GLY A 21 3.21 -22.69 50.90
C GLY A 21 2.64 -21.33 50.49
N GLY A 22 2.72 -20.35 51.39
CA GLY A 22 2.32 -18.95 51.15
C GLY A 22 3.19 -18.28 50.09
N LEU A 23 4.51 -18.52 50.10
CA LEU A 23 5.44 -17.97 49.11
C LEU A 23 5.22 -18.54 47.69
N LEU A 24 4.94 -19.85 47.60
CA LEU A 24 4.60 -20.51 46.34
C LEU A 24 3.26 -20.03 45.76
N LEU A 25 2.25 -19.81 46.60
CA LEU A 25 0.96 -19.27 46.19
C LEU A 25 1.06 -17.82 45.73
N ALA A 26 1.87 -17.00 46.41
CA ALA A 26 2.15 -15.63 46.01
C ALA A 26 2.95 -15.56 44.69
N ALA A 27 3.90 -16.46 44.47
CA ALA A 27 4.63 -16.54 43.22
C ALA A 27 3.73 -16.96 42.00
N LEU A 28 2.73 -17.84 42.24
CA LEU A 28 1.75 -18.21 41.25
C LEU A 28 0.76 -17.08 40.89
N LEU A 29 0.47 -16.19 41.85
CA LEU A 29 -0.39 -15.02 41.61
C LEU A 29 0.30 -13.89 40.88
N LEU A 30 1.64 -13.81 40.94
CA LEU A 30 2.45 -12.81 40.23
C LEU A 30 2.71 -13.17 38.77
N SER A 31 2.52 -14.44 38.34
CA SER A 31 2.69 -14.86 36.95
C SER A 31 1.45 -14.64 36.05
N ALA A 32 0.35 -14.13 36.62
CA ALA A 32 -0.89 -13.89 35.85
C ALA A 32 -1.00 -12.50 35.20
N CYS A 33 0.06 -11.68 35.22
CA CYS A 33 0.13 -10.52 34.36
C CYS A 33 0.57 -10.96 32.96
N ALA A 34 -0.33 -11.60 32.20
CA ALA A 34 -0.22 -11.65 30.77
C ALA A 34 -0.26 -10.19 30.29
N THR A 35 0.85 -9.66 29.85
CA THR A 35 0.90 -8.39 29.14
C THR A 35 0.15 -8.56 27.84
N HIS A 36 -1.16 -8.27 27.84
CA HIS A 36 -1.90 -8.08 26.60
C HIS A 36 -1.25 -6.91 25.87
N THR A 37 -0.45 -7.22 24.86
CA THR A 37 0.04 -6.19 23.93
C THR A 37 -1.18 -5.69 23.15
N VAL A 38 -1.70 -4.53 23.55
CA VAL A 38 -2.79 -3.89 22.82
C VAL A 38 -2.18 -3.40 21.51
N LYS A 39 -2.45 -4.13 20.42
CA LYS A 39 -2.12 -3.67 19.08
C LYS A 39 -3.05 -2.50 18.76
N THR A 40 -2.49 -1.33 18.53
CA THR A 40 -3.24 -0.12 18.16
C THR A 40 -3.02 0.15 16.68
N THR A 41 -4.09 0.40 15.95
CA THR A 41 -3.99 0.89 14.56
C THR A 41 -3.22 2.20 14.55
N SER A 42 -2.20 2.31 13.71
CA SER A 42 -1.44 3.55 13.56
C SER A 42 -2.32 4.64 12.89
N TYR A 43 -2.01 5.90 13.15
CA TYR A 43 -2.70 7.02 12.52
C TYR A 43 -1.71 7.81 11.68
N THR A 44 -1.94 7.82 10.37
CA THR A 44 -1.15 8.62 9.42
C THR A 44 -2.11 9.40 8.53
N PRO A 45 -2.25 10.72 8.72
CA PRO A 45 -3.10 11.55 7.88
C PRO A 45 -2.50 11.71 6.48
N ILE A 46 -3.35 11.95 5.49
CA ILE A 46 -2.91 12.35 4.15
C ILE A 46 -2.32 13.76 4.23
N VAL A 47 -1.10 13.92 3.68
CA VAL A 47 -0.46 15.23 3.51
C VAL A 47 -1.00 15.89 2.24
N ARG A 48 -1.49 17.11 2.38
CA ARG A 48 -1.89 17.97 1.26
C ARG A 48 -0.82 19.03 1.07
N GLY A 49 -0.32 19.13 -0.16
CA GLY A 49 0.62 20.19 -0.54
C GLY A 49 -0.07 21.53 -0.75
N ASP A 50 0.73 22.56 -1.01
CA ASP A 50 0.24 23.84 -1.49
C ASP A 50 -0.34 23.69 -2.90
N ALA A 51 -1.32 24.52 -3.24
CA ALA A 51 -1.86 24.57 -4.60
C ALA A 51 -0.76 24.97 -5.59
N VAL A 52 -0.58 24.14 -6.62
CA VAL A 52 0.37 24.41 -7.72
C VAL A 52 -0.41 24.60 -9.03
N PRO A 53 0.15 25.32 -10.01
CA PRO A 53 -0.45 25.41 -11.34
C PRO A 53 -0.70 24.01 -11.94
N GLU A 54 -1.81 23.85 -12.66
CA GLU A 54 -2.18 22.59 -13.32
C GLU A 54 -1.06 22.05 -14.24
N ALA A 55 -0.30 22.96 -14.88
CA ALA A 55 0.84 22.61 -15.70
C ALA A 55 1.96 21.87 -14.95
N LEU A 56 2.00 21.96 -13.63
CA LEU A 56 2.97 21.31 -12.76
C LEU A 56 2.38 20.13 -11.97
N LEU A 57 1.15 19.72 -12.25
CA LEU A 57 0.57 18.50 -11.72
C LEU A 57 0.92 17.33 -12.64
N LEU A 58 1.47 16.25 -12.08
CA LEU A 58 1.74 15.01 -12.79
C LEU A 58 0.53 14.08 -12.72
N ASP A 59 0.20 13.44 -13.83
CA ASP A 59 -0.81 12.39 -13.89
C ASP A 59 -0.20 11.07 -13.40
N VAL A 60 -0.96 10.33 -12.58
CA VAL A 60 -0.50 9.08 -11.97
C VAL A 60 -1.32 7.91 -12.47
N GLY A 61 -0.64 6.90 -13.00
CA GLY A 61 -1.21 5.60 -13.30
C GLY A 61 -0.84 4.59 -12.22
N ILE A 62 -1.82 3.84 -11.76
CA ILE A 62 -1.60 2.74 -10.83
C ILE A 62 -1.93 1.46 -11.58
N ALA A 63 -0.93 0.62 -11.81
CA ALA A 63 -1.13 -0.68 -12.43
C ALA A 63 -1.94 -1.60 -11.51
N ILE A 64 -2.60 -2.60 -12.10
CA ILE A 64 -3.13 -3.71 -11.32
C ILE A 64 -1.95 -4.39 -10.62
N PHE A 65 -2.07 -4.60 -9.30
CA PHE A 65 -0.97 -5.15 -8.51
C PHE A 65 -0.77 -6.63 -8.81
N ASP A 66 0.47 -7.08 -8.67
CA ASP A 66 0.78 -8.49 -8.62
C ASP A 66 0.15 -9.11 -7.36
N PRO A 67 -0.62 -10.20 -7.46
CA PRO A 67 -1.17 -10.87 -6.28
C PRO A 67 -0.12 -11.51 -5.37
N GLY A 68 1.16 -11.56 -5.76
CA GLY A 68 2.25 -12.10 -4.97
C GLY A 68 2.11 -13.60 -4.71
N LEU A 69 1.67 -14.37 -5.71
CA LEU A 69 1.48 -15.81 -5.58
C LEU A 69 2.69 -16.61 -6.05
N ASP A 70 3.56 -15.98 -6.85
CA ASP A 70 4.76 -16.64 -7.35
C ASP A 70 5.86 -16.69 -6.28
N GLY A 71 6.47 -17.85 -6.11
CA GLY A 71 7.60 -18.03 -5.19
C GLY A 71 7.22 -18.19 -3.71
N LEU A 72 5.95 -18.38 -3.39
CA LEU A 72 5.52 -18.71 -2.03
C LEU A 72 6.15 -20.03 -1.57
N SER A 73 6.57 -20.09 -0.30
CA SER A 73 6.92 -21.34 0.32
C SER A 73 5.68 -22.22 0.52
N ARG A 74 5.86 -23.54 0.64
CA ARG A 74 4.74 -24.47 0.88
C ARG A 74 3.85 -24.05 2.06
N ARG A 75 4.43 -23.51 3.12
CA ARG A 75 3.68 -23.05 4.30
C ARG A 75 2.84 -21.81 3.98
N GLU A 76 3.39 -20.90 3.20
CA GLU A 76 2.67 -19.69 2.76
C GLU A 76 1.55 -20.07 1.80
N GLU A 77 1.78 -21.01 0.86
CA GLU A 77 0.72 -21.53 -0.03
C GLU A 77 -0.46 -22.12 0.75
N GLU A 78 -0.20 -22.86 1.83
CA GLU A 78 -1.25 -23.47 2.67
C GLU A 78 -2.09 -22.43 3.42
N THR A 79 -1.53 -21.26 3.73
CA THR A 79 -2.19 -20.20 4.51
C THR A 79 -2.73 -19.05 3.64
N THR A 80 -2.26 -18.94 2.39
CA THR A 80 -2.64 -17.86 1.48
C THR A 80 -3.89 -18.23 0.69
N ASN A 81 -4.91 -17.36 0.74
CA ASN A 81 -6.06 -17.51 -0.14
C ASN A 81 -5.81 -16.84 -1.49
N ALA A 82 -5.46 -17.66 -2.50
CA ALA A 82 -5.13 -17.16 -3.84
C ALA A 82 -6.28 -16.36 -4.49
N GLN A 83 -7.54 -16.70 -4.26
CA GLN A 83 -8.68 -15.97 -4.80
C GLN A 83 -8.79 -14.57 -4.19
N ILE A 84 -8.55 -14.45 -2.90
CA ILE A 84 -8.52 -13.16 -2.22
C ILE A 84 -7.37 -12.31 -2.74
N ARG A 85 -6.15 -12.86 -2.89
CA ARG A 85 -5.00 -12.14 -3.46
C ARG A 85 -5.28 -11.60 -4.86
N VAL A 86 -5.90 -12.39 -5.72
CA VAL A 86 -6.33 -11.93 -7.05
C VAL A 86 -7.40 -10.83 -6.96
N ALA A 87 -8.28 -10.87 -5.97
CA ALA A 87 -9.26 -9.80 -5.75
C ALA A 87 -8.58 -8.52 -5.23
N GLU A 88 -7.67 -8.65 -4.27
CA GLU A 88 -6.86 -7.57 -3.71
C GLU A 88 -6.01 -6.87 -4.76
N SER A 89 -5.47 -7.61 -5.73
CA SER A 89 -4.65 -7.05 -6.81
C SER A 89 -5.37 -5.97 -7.63
N ARG A 90 -6.70 -5.91 -7.58
CA ARG A 90 -7.54 -4.89 -8.23
C ARG A 90 -8.14 -3.91 -7.24
N TYR A 91 -8.49 -4.39 -6.04
CA TYR A 91 -9.12 -3.59 -5.01
C TYR A 91 -8.16 -2.57 -4.38
N VAL A 92 -6.94 -3.00 -4.07
CA VAL A 92 -5.89 -2.16 -3.46
C VAL A 92 -5.49 -0.98 -4.38
N PRO A 93 -5.21 -1.17 -5.69
CA PRO A 93 -4.95 -0.06 -6.61
C PRO A 93 -6.07 0.97 -6.66
N TYR A 94 -7.34 0.55 -6.61
CA TYR A 94 -8.47 1.47 -6.57
C TYR A 94 -8.47 2.34 -5.31
N LEU A 95 -8.26 1.74 -4.13
CA LEU A 95 -8.21 2.48 -2.86
C LEU A 95 -7.00 3.45 -2.81
N LEU A 96 -5.88 3.03 -3.38
CA LEU A 96 -4.70 3.89 -3.50
C LEU A 96 -4.98 5.06 -4.46
N ALA A 97 -5.64 4.81 -5.60
CA ALA A 97 -6.04 5.85 -6.54
C ALA A 97 -6.97 6.88 -5.89
N ASP A 98 -8.01 6.42 -5.18
CA ASP A 98 -8.92 7.29 -4.43
C ASP A 98 -8.17 8.12 -3.37
N THR A 99 -7.20 7.51 -2.68
CA THR A 99 -6.38 8.19 -1.68
C THR A 99 -5.49 9.27 -2.30
N LEU A 100 -4.81 8.97 -3.40
CA LEU A 100 -3.98 9.93 -4.14
C LEU A 100 -4.83 11.07 -4.71
N GLN A 101 -5.97 10.78 -5.29
CA GLN A 101 -6.88 11.80 -5.83
C GLN A 101 -7.39 12.72 -4.73
N ARG A 102 -7.77 12.18 -3.55
CA ARG A 102 -8.20 12.98 -2.39
C ARG A 102 -7.09 13.82 -1.78
N SER A 103 -5.83 13.47 -1.99
CA SER A 103 -4.69 14.28 -1.51
C SER A 103 -4.61 15.64 -2.22
N GLY A 104 -5.06 15.73 -3.48
CA GLY A 104 -5.02 16.92 -4.30
C GLY A 104 -3.60 17.31 -4.76
N ASN A 105 -2.62 16.43 -4.62
CA ASN A 105 -1.22 16.69 -4.97
C ASN A 105 -0.88 16.32 -6.42
N TRP A 106 -1.82 15.70 -7.12
CA TRP A 106 -1.63 15.09 -8.43
C TRP A 106 -2.65 15.62 -9.43
N GLY A 107 -2.36 15.49 -10.70
CA GLY A 107 -3.32 15.70 -11.77
C GLY A 107 -4.41 14.62 -11.74
N ILE A 108 -4.58 13.89 -12.82
CA ILE A 108 -5.55 12.80 -12.85
C ILE A 108 -4.89 11.52 -12.36
N VAL A 109 -5.56 10.80 -11.45
CA VAL A 109 -5.10 9.51 -10.95
C VAL A 109 -5.99 8.41 -11.52
N ARG A 110 -5.38 7.39 -12.15
CA ARG A 110 -6.11 6.31 -12.84
C ARG A 110 -5.58 4.95 -12.43
N VAL A 111 -6.47 3.98 -12.29
CA VAL A 111 -6.07 2.57 -12.29
C VAL A 111 -5.94 2.12 -13.75
N LEU A 112 -4.77 1.61 -14.11
CA LEU A 112 -4.48 1.15 -15.47
C LEU A 112 -4.68 -0.36 -15.56
N PRO A 113 -5.33 -0.85 -16.63
CA PRO A 113 -5.49 -2.30 -16.84
C PRO A 113 -4.15 -3.01 -17.12
N ASN A 114 -3.16 -2.25 -17.54
CA ASN A 114 -1.78 -2.69 -17.74
C ASN A 114 -0.83 -1.50 -17.52
N ASP A 115 0.46 -1.77 -17.37
CA ASP A 115 1.52 -0.78 -17.13
C ASP A 115 2.08 -0.14 -18.41
N SER A 116 1.55 -0.49 -19.58
CA SER A 116 2.10 -0.07 -20.88
C SER A 116 1.60 1.30 -21.36
N SER A 117 0.59 1.88 -20.72
CA SER A 117 0.08 3.21 -21.11
C SER A 117 1.07 4.30 -20.73
N PRO A 118 1.52 5.14 -21.71
CA PRO A 118 2.40 6.26 -21.42
C PRO A 118 1.71 7.28 -20.53
N ILE A 119 2.14 7.37 -19.27
CA ILE A 119 1.66 8.30 -18.25
C ILE A 119 2.85 8.93 -17.55
N ASP A 120 2.65 10.03 -16.84
CA ASP A 120 3.73 10.80 -16.23
C ASP A 120 4.44 10.01 -15.13
N VAL A 121 3.67 9.40 -14.23
CA VAL A 121 4.17 8.55 -13.13
C VAL A 121 3.39 7.24 -13.11
N ILE A 122 4.09 6.12 -12.99
CA ILE A 122 3.49 4.81 -12.82
C ILE A 122 3.82 4.23 -11.46
N VAL A 123 2.80 3.68 -10.82
CA VAL A 123 2.89 2.96 -9.54
C VAL A 123 2.57 1.50 -9.81
N ASN A 124 3.56 0.65 -9.67
CA ASN A 124 3.42 -0.80 -9.66
C ASN A 124 3.39 -1.29 -8.22
N GLY A 125 2.75 -2.41 -7.97
CA GLY A 125 2.72 -3.00 -6.63
C GLY A 125 2.57 -4.49 -6.62
N THR A 126 2.98 -5.09 -5.52
CA THR A 126 2.82 -6.51 -5.22
C THR A 126 2.20 -6.66 -3.83
N VAL A 127 1.20 -7.52 -3.69
CA VAL A 127 0.63 -7.90 -2.39
C VAL A 127 1.49 -9.01 -1.80
N LEU A 128 2.39 -8.66 -0.87
CA LEU A 128 3.30 -9.63 -0.26
C LEU A 128 2.60 -10.45 0.83
N HIS A 129 1.78 -9.80 1.65
CA HIS A 129 1.02 -10.43 2.71
C HIS A 129 -0.34 -9.75 2.92
N SER A 130 -1.37 -10.54 3.24
CA SER A 130 -2.70 -10.07 3.67
C SER A 130 -3.45 -11.21 4.36
N ASP A 131 -3.84 -11.02 5.62
CA ASP A 131 -4.53 -12.01 6.44
C ASP A 131 -5.65 -11.42 7.31
N GLY A 132 -5.99 -10.17 7.12
CA GLY A 132 -7.00 -9.44 7.90
C GLY A 132 -6.43 -8.79 9.17
N GLU A 133 -5.36 -9.27 9.79
CA GLU A 133 -4.65 -8.61 10.88
C GLU A 133 -3.55 -7.68 10.33
N SER A 134 -2.86 -8.13 9.32
CA SER A 134 -1.72 -7.43 8.72
C SER A 134 -1.80 -7.41 7.20
N MET A 135 -1.22 -6.37 6.61
CA MET A 135 -1.05 -6.23 5.17
C MET A 135 0.34 -5.71 4.88
N THR A 136 1.03 -6.34 3.94
CA THR A 136 2.33 -5.88 3.43
C THR A 136 2.25 -5.73 1.92
N LEU A 137 2.58 -4.54 1.44
CA LEU A 137 2.63 -4.20 0.02
C LEU A 137 4.05 -3.78 -0.35
N ARG A 138 4.56 -4.27 -1.48
CA ARG A 138 5.71 -3.65 -2.15
C ARG A 138 5.19 -2.70 -3.21
N VAL A 139 5.78 -1.51 -3.26
CA VAL A 139 5.42 -0.47 -4.23
C VAL A 139 6.68 0.01 -4.93
N ASP A 140 6.64 -0.03 -6.25
CA ASP A 140 7.68 0.42 -7.15
C ASP A 140 7.15 1.60 -7.97
N VAL A 141 7.84 2.73 -7.93
CA VAL A 141 7.41 3.96 -8.60
C VAL A 141 8.47 4.39 -9.59
N SER A 142 8.03 4.73 -10.80
CA SER A 142 8.89 5.30 -11.84
C SER A 142 8.15 6.39 -12.62
N ASP A 143 8.90 7.22 -13.35
CA ASP A 143 8.35 8.24 -14.23
C ASP A 143 8.37 7.84 -15.70
N SER A 144 7.86 8.71 -16.55
CA SER A 144 7.79 8.50 -18.01
C SER A 144 9.17 8.37 -18.67
N LEU A 145 10.24 8.87 -18.05
CA LEU A 145 11.60 8.67 -18.53
C LEU A 145 12.14 7.28 -18.19
N GLY A 146 11.42 6.47 -17.41
CA GLY A 146 11.92 5.19 -16.92
C GLY A 146 12.81 5.31 -15.68
N ARG A 147 12.95 6.51 -15.12
CA ARG A 147 13.70 6.72 -13.87
C ARG A 147 12.93 6.14 -12.71
N ALA A 148 13.55 5.25 -11.93
CA ALA A 148 12.98 4.73 -10.71
C ALA A 148 13.01 5.81 -9.62
N TRP A 149 11.85 6.12 -9.05
CA TRP A 149 11.76 7.01 -7.91
C TRP A 149 12.15 6.29 -6.63
N TYR A 150 11.54 5.16 -6.38
CA TYR A 150 11.88 4.25 -5.27
C TYR A 150 11.17 2.90 -5.42
N SER A 151 11.69 1.91 -4.66
CA SER A 151 11.04 0.65 -4.35
C SER A 151 10.95 0.55 -2.83
N LYS A 152 9.74 0.31 -2.27
CA LYS A 152 9.56 0.28 -0.83
C LYS A 152 8.47 -0.71 -0.42
N GLU A 153 8.71 -1.38 0.69
CA GLU A 153 7.71 -2.20 1.38
C GLU A 153 6.99 -1.35 2.42
N TYR A 154 5.68 -1.53 2.48
CA TYR A 154 4.77 -0.90 3.42
C TYR A 154 4.03 -1.98 4.17
N ASP A 155 4.14 -1.95 5.46
CA ASP A 155 3.45 -2.84 6.38
C ASP A 155 2.50 -2.07 7.30
N GLU A 156 1.39 -2.70 7.65
CA GLU A 156 0.44 -2.20 8.63
C GLU A 156 -0.20 -3.38 9.35
N VAL A 157 -0.31 -3.24 10.67
CA VAL A 157 -1.03 -4.16 11.53
C VAL A 157 -2.21 -3.40 12.11
N VAL A 158 -3.42 -3.94 11.94
CA VAL A 158 -4.64 -3.31 12.42
C VAL A 158 -5.13 -3.96 13.71
N SER A 159 -5.87 -3.20 14.50
CA SER A 159 -6.53 -3.70 15.71
C SER A 159 -7.97 -4.11 15.40
N ARG A 160 -8.59 -4.87 16.29
CA ARG A 160 -10.03 -5.22 16.21
C ARG A 160 -10.92 -3.99 16.02
N PHE A 161 -10.53 -2.85 16.58
CA PHE A 161 -11.26 -1.59 16.46
C PHE A 161 -11.47 -1.15 15.00
N SER A 162 -10.51 -1.44 14.11
CA SER A 162 -10.64 -1.11 12.67
C SER A 162 -11.80 -1.84 11.99
N TYR A 163 -12.31 -2.92 12.59
CA TYR A 163 -13.44 -3.70 12.09
C TYR A 163 -14.78 -3.31 12.72
N GLU A 164 -14.79 -2.36 13.67
CA GLU A 164 -16.04 -1.83 14.23
C GLU A 164 -16.89 -1.16 13.14
N PRO A 165 -18.22 -1.38 13.10
CA PRO A 165 -19.06 -0.87 12.02
C PRO A 165 -18.95 0.64 11.79
N ALA A 166 -18.77 1.43 12.85
CA ALA A 166 -18.65 2.88 12.76
C ALA A 166 -17.32 3.31 12.09
N GLU A 167 -16.25 2.55 12.26
CA GLU A 167 -14.94 2.84 11.65
C GLU A 167 -14.89 2.34 10.21
N ARG A 168 -15.37 1.15 9.92
CA ARG A 168 -15.47 0.59 8.56
C ARG A 168 -16.32 1.43 7.61
N GLN A 169 -17.31 2.17 8.11
CA GLN A 169 -18.09 3.10 7.29
C GLN A 169 -17.28 4.31 6.83
N LYS A 170 -16.29 4.72 7.61
CA LYS A 170 -15.47 5.92 7.33
C LYS A 170 -14.26 5.59 6.47
N ASN A 171 -13.55 4.52 6.81
CA ASN A 171 -12.25 4.19 6.22
C ASN A 171 -12.13 2.69 5.99
N ASP A 172 -11.26 2.32 5.04
CA ASP A 172 -10.74 0.96 4.94
C ASP A 172 -9.89 0.63 6.18
N PRO A 173 -9.94 -0.60 6.73
CA PRO A 173 -9.09 -0.99 7.86
C PRO A 173 -7.60 -0.69 7.65
N PHE A 174 -7.10 -0.84 6.42
CA PHE A 174 -5.72 -0.57 6.03
C PHE A 174 -5.51 0.81 5.39
N GLN A 175 -6.42 1.77 5.59
CA GLN A 175 -6.30 3.12 5.01
C GLN A 175 -4.95 3.79 5.30
N VAL A 176 -4.34 3.48 6.43
CA VAL A 176 -3.04 4.03 6.83
C VAL A 176 -1.93 3.67 5.86
N ILE A 177 -1.94 2.45 5.30
CA ILE A 177 -0.92 2.03 4.32
C ILE A 177 -1.01 2.86 3.03
N TYR A 178 -2.23 3.14 2.56
CA TYR A 178 -2.45 3.99 1.37
C TYR A 178 -2.04 5.44 1.64
N ASN A 179 -2.29 5.94 2.84
CA ASN A 179 -1.85 7.28 3.26
C ASN A 179 -0.33 7.37 3.33
N LYS A 180 0.37 6.34 3.85
CA LYS A 180 1.85 6.27 3.87
C LYS A 180 2.41 6.32 2.45
N ILE A 181 1.86 5.53 1.52
CA ILE A 181 2.27 5.51 0.12
C ILE A 181 2.06 6.89 -0.51
N ALA A 182 0.88 7.48 -0.35
CA ALA A 182 0.56 8.80 -0.90
C ALA A 182 1.48 9.90 -0.37
N ASN A 183 1.81 9.86 0.91
CA ASN A 183 2.72 10.82 1.54
C ASN A 183 4.16 10.67 1.04
N ASP A 184 4.63 9.44 0.84
CA ASP A 184 5.98 9.19 0.32
C ASP A 184 6.12 9.62 -1.14
N LEU A 185 5.09 9.37 -1.99
CA LEU A 185 5.07 9.90 -3.35
C LEU A 185 5.15 11.43 -3.35
N HIS A 186 4.34 12.09 -2.53
CA HIS A 186 4.36 13.55 -2.43
C HIS A 186 5.70 14.06 -1.89
N ALA A 187 6.27 13.40 -0.89
CA ALA A 187 7.57 13.77 -0.33
C ALA A 187 8.70 13.62 -1.36
N TYR A 188 8.65 12.59 -2.20
CA TYR A 188 9.59 12.41 -3.31
C TYR A 188 9.46 13.54 -4.32
N LEU A 189 8.24 13.83 -4.80
CA LEU A 189 7.96 14.92 -5.72
C LEU A 189 8.56 16.25 -5.21
N LYS A 190 8.27 16.61 -3.97
CA LYS A 190 8.71 17.89 -3.37
C LYS A 190 10.22 17.98 -3.15
N ARG A 191 10.89 16.88 -2.87
CA ARG A 191 12.31 16.85 -2.55
C ARG A 191 13.19 16.71 -3.80
N SER A 192 12.71 15.96 -4.79
CA SER A 192 13.55 15.43 -5.86
C SER A 192 13.24 16.02 -7.22
N LEU A 193 12.13 16.75 -7.39
CA LEU A 193 11.75 17.29 -8.69
C LEU A 193 11.53 18.81 -8.62
N ASP A 194 12.12 19.50 -9.58
CA ASP A 194 11.83 20.90 -9.86
C ASP A 194 10.83 21.07 -11.02
N ALA A 195 10.46 22.31 -11.34
CA ALA A 195 9.49 22.60 -12.41
C ALA A 195 9.99 22.17 -13.80
N GLY A 196 11.31 22.16 -14.03
CA GLY A 196 11.90 21.73 -15.29
C GLY A 196 11.78 20.22 -15.45
N GLU A 197 12.11 19.45 -14.41
CA GLU A 197 12.00 18.00 -14.38
C GLU A 197 10.55 17.53 -14.51
N ILE A 198 9.60 18.23 -13.87
CA ILE A 198 8.16 17.97 -14.03
C ILE A 198 7.72 18.17 -15.49
N THR A 199 8.20 19.26 -16.12
CA THR A 199 7.92 19.53 -17.53
C THR A 199 8.52 18.47 -18.45
N GLU A 200 9.74 18.03 -18.17
CA GLU A 200 10.41 16.96 -18.91
C GLU A 200 9.63 15.64 -18.82
N ILE A 201 9.19 15.22 -17.61
CA ILE A 201 8.37 14.03 -17.38
C ILE A 201 7.10 14.08 -18.24
N ARG A 202 6.38 15.20 -18.22
CA ARG A 202 5.16 15.39 -19.01
C ARG A 202 5.41 15.33 -20.50
N THR A 203 6.49 15.98 -20.95
CA THR A 203 6.89 16.01 -22.36
C THR A 203 7.25 14.61 -22.86
N VAL A 204 8.04 13.86 -22.08
CA VAL A 204 8.39 12.48 -22.46
C VAL A 204 7.17 11.58 -22.47
N SER A 205 6.27 11.72 -21.51
CA SER A 205 4.99 10.98 -21.48
C SER A 205 4.18 11.23 -22.77
N GLU A 206 4.07 12.50 -23.21
CA GLU A 206 3.38 12.85 -24.46
C GLU A 206 4.09 12.28 -25.69
N LEU A 207 5.40 12.44 -25.79
CA LEU A 207 6.19 11.96 -26.92
C LEU A 207 6.24 10.43 -27.02
N ARG A 208 6.25 9.73 -25.88
CA ARG A 208 6.12 8.26 -25.87
C ARG A 208 4.78 7.81 -26.41
N PHE A 209 3.70 8.49 -26.06
CA PHE A 209 2.38 8.22 -26.63
C PHE A 209 2.37 8.51 -28.16
N ALA A 210 2.94 9.66 -28.56
CA ALA A 210 3.05 10.04 -29.97
C ALA A 210 3.87 9.01 -30.78
N ARG A 211 5.01 8.58 -30.25
CA ARG A 211 5.85 7.54 -30.85
C ARG A 211 5.12 6.20 -30.98
N GLY A 212 4.38 5.80 -29.95
CA GLY A 212 3.58 4.58 -29.99
C GLY A 212 2.48 4.63 -31.06
N PHE A 213 1.92 5.81 -31.31
CA PHE A 213 0.85 6.01 -32.31
C PHE A 213 1.40 6.20 -33.74
N ALA A 214 2.47 6.95 -33.90
CA ALA A 214 3.06 7.28 -35.22
C ALA A 214 4.61 7.22 -35.14
N PRO A 215 5.19 6.03 -35.05
CA PRO A 215 6.64 5.86 -34.85
C PRO A 215 7.48 6.55 -35.93
N ASP A 216 7.11 6.43 -37.22
CA ASP A 216 7.84 7.05 -38.31
C ASP A 216 8.00 8.58 -38.19
N ALA A 217 7.13 9.24 -37.43
CA ALA A 217 7.15 10.68 -37.25
C ALA A 217 7.76 11.13 -35.92
N PHE A 218 7.81 10.26 -34.90
CA PHE A 218 8.20 10.65 -33.55
C PHE A 218 9.38 9.87 -32.98
N ASP A 219 9.93 8.91 -33.69
CA ASP A 219 11.04 8.07 -33.20
C ASP A 219 12.30 8.89 -32.93
N ASP A 220 12.60 9.90 -33.76
CA ASP A 220 13.80 10.73 -33.66
C ASP A 220 13.78 11.72 -32.47
N PHE A 221 12.63 11.94 -31.81
CA PHE A 221 12.51 12.87 -30.69
C PHE A 221 12.94 12.29 -29.36
N LEU A 222 12.97 10.96 -29.25
CA LEU A 222 13.34 10.26 -28.01
C LEU A 222 14.42 9.21 -28.29
N THR A 223 15.39 9.14 -27.42
CA THR A 223 16.41 8.08 -27.42
C THR A 223 16.44 7.39 -26.07
N GLU A 224 16.92 6.15 -26.04
CA GLU A 224 17.16 5.42 -24.80
C GLU A 224 18.66 5.40 -24.50
N ASN A 225 19.03 5.82 -23.31
CA ASN A 225 20.40 5.78 -22.88
C ASN A 225 20.82 4.37 -22.43
N ARG A 226 22.09 4.21 -22.04
CA ARG A 226 22.65 2.90 -21.62
C ARG A 226 22.02 2.35 -20.34
N SER A 227 21.39 3.20 -19.56
CA SER A 227 20.69 2.82 -18.31
C SER A 227 19.23 2.42 -18.55
N GLY A 228 18.73 2.53 -19.79
CA GLY A 228 17.34 2.28 -20.13
C GLY A 228 16.42 3.49 -19.90
N GLU A 229 16.98 4.67 -19.60
CA GLU A 229 16.20 5.89 -19.42
C GLU A 229 15.98 6.60 -20.75
N ILE A 230 14.84 7.24 -20.90
CA ILE A 230 14.46 7.98 -22.11
C ILE A 230 14.99 9.43 -21.99
N GLU A 231 15.65 9.88 -23.03
CA GLU A 231 16.16 11.24 -23.18
C GLU A 231 15.50 11.93 -24.38
N ILE A 232 15.21 13.21 -24.24
CA ILE A 232 14.70 14.06 -25.34
C ILE A 232 15.87 14.44 -26.25
N THR A 233 15.84 14.00 -27.49
CA THR A 233 16.83 14.36 -28.53
C THR A 233 16.49 15.68 -29.19
N ALA A 234 15.21 15.91 -29.45
CA ALA A 234 14.65 17.12 -30.04
C ALA A 234 13.19 17.29 -29.64
N LEU A 235 12.64 18.47 -29.85
CA LEU A 235 11.22 18.74 -29.65
C LEU A 235 10.54 18.95 -31.02
N PRO A 236 9.32 18.44 -31.21
CA PRO A 236 8.49 18.83 -32.34
C PRO A 236 8.26 20.35 -32.36
N ALA A 237 7.97 20.89 -33.53
CA ALA A 237 7.58 22.29 -33.63
C ALA A 237 6.30 22.55 -32.82
N ASP A 238 6.20 23.75 -32.19
CA ASP A 238 5.04 24.10 -31.34
C ASP A 238 3.69 24.00 -32.06
N ASN A 239 3.71 24.21 -33.38
CA ASN A 239 2.52 24.12 -34.24
C ASN A 239 2.47 22.87 -35.11
N ASP A 240 3.14 21.80 -34.72
CA ASP A 240 3.14 20.52 -35.45
C ASP A 240 1.69 19.97 -35.52
N PRO A 241 1.10 19.88 -36.73
CA PRO A 241 -0.29 19.42 -36.89
C PRO A 241 -0.46 17.95 -36.55
N LEU A 242 0.59 17.12 -36.65
CA LEU A 242 0.53 15.72 -36.30
C LEU A 242 0.55 15.54 -34.78
N LEU A 243 1.39 16.30 -34.07
CA LEU A 243 1.38 16.32 -32.60
C LEU A 243 0.00 16.79 -32.05
N ALA A 244 -0.58 17.83 -32.66
CA ALA A 244 -1.93 18.28 -32.29
C ALA A 244 -2.99 17.17 -32.45
N ARG A 245 -2.89 16.40 -33.57
CA ARG A 245 -3.77 15.23 -33.79
C ARG A 245 -3.53 14.14 -32.73
N VAL A 246 -2.28 13.83 -32.42
CA VAL A 246 -1.91 12.82 -31.42
C VAL A 246 -2.44 13.21 -30.04
N ARG A 247 -2.36 14.50 -29.66
CA ARG A 247 -2.96 15.01 -28.41
C ARG A 247 -4.47 14.72 -28.35
N THR A 248 -5.19 15.00 -29.42
CA THR A 248 -6.64 14.68 -29.51
C THR A 248 -6.92 13.18 -29.37
N ILE A 249 -6.05 12.32 -29.91
CA ILE A 249 -6.19 10.87 -29.77
C ILE A 249 -5.90 10.44 -28.34
N ARG A 250 -4.85 10.98 -27.71
CA ARG A 250 -4.50 10.72 -26.30
C ARG A 250 -5.63 11.11 -25.36
N GLU A 251 -6.27 12.25 -25.60
CA GLU A 251 -7.46 12.67 -24.83
C GLU A 251 -8.59 11.65 -24.94
N ARG A 252 -8.83 11.09 -26.13
CA ARG A 252 -9.85 10.05 -26.34
C ARG A 252 -9.48 8.72 -25.70
N ASP A 253 -8.21 8.35 -25.74
CA ASP A 253 -7.70 7.17 -25.04
C ASP A 253 -7.89 7.31 -23.51
N PHE A 254 -7.59 8.46 -22.97
CA PHE A 254 -7.86 8.74 -21.56
C PHE A 254 -9.35 8.73 -21.21
N MET A 255 -10.24 9.23 -22.08
CA MET A 255 -11.69 9.11 -21.87
C MET A 255 -12.16 7.64 -21.83
N PHE A 256 -11.52 6.76 -22.62
CA PHE A 256 -11.79 5.33 -22.55
C PHE A 256 -11.31 4.74 -21.20
N ILE A 257 -10.09 5.07 -20.78
CA ILE A 257 -9.55 4.65 -19.46
C ILE A 257 -10.43 5.19 -18.33
N ASP A 258 -10.94 6.42 -18.41
CA ASP A 258 -11.85 7.01 -17.44
C ASP A 258 -13.17 6.22 -17.34
N THR A 259 -13.67 5.68 -18.45
CA THR A 259 -14.83 4.77 -18.43
C THR A 259 -14.53 3.49 -17.66
N VAL A 260 -13.29 2.99 -17.73
CA VAL A 260 -12.86 1.81 -16.97
C VAL A 260 -12.76 2.11 -15.46
N GLN A 261 -12.53 3.39 -15.06
CA GLN A 261 -12.54 3.75 -13.62
C GLN A 261 -13.91 3.50 -12.98
N ASP A 262 -15.01 3.73 -13.70
CA ASP A 262 -16.36 3.41 -13.20
C ASP A 262 -16.53 1.90 -12.94
N TYR A 263 -15.90 1.06 -13.76
CA TYR A 263 -15.87 -0.38 -13.54
C TYR A 263 -15.11 -0.73 -12.24
N TYR A 264 -13.91 -0.15 -12.02
CA TYR A 264 -13.16 -0.37 -10.78
C TYR A 264 -13.90 0.15 -9.56
N ALA A 265 -14.58 1.30 -9.67
CA ALA A 265 -15.43 1.82 -8.60
C ALA A 265 -16.61 0.90 -8.31
N GLY A 266 -17.24 0.33 -9.34
CA GLY A 266 -18.29 -0.69 -9.21
C GLY A 266 -17.79 -1.94 -8.52
N TYR A 267 -16.68 -2.47 -9.00
CA TYR A 267 -16.01 -3.63 -8.41
C TYR A 267 -15.67 -3.42 -6.93
N ALA A 268 -15.09 -2.28 -6.59
CA ALA A 268 -14.75 -1.97 -5.20
C ALA A 268 -15.99 -1.88 -4.29
N ARG A 269 -17.10 -1.32 -4.77
CA ARG A 269 -18.35 -1.29 -4.02
C ARG A 269 -18.92 -2.70 -3.77
N GLU A 270 -18.90 -3.55 -4.77
CA GLU A 270 -19.39 -4.94 -4.67
C GLU A 270 -18.46 -5.79 -3.79
N MET A 271 -17.16 -5.60 -3.91
CA MET A 271 -16.15 -6.31 -3.12
C MET A 271 -16.18 -5.94 -1.63
N ARG A 272 -16.52 -4.71 -1.29
CA ARG A 272 -16.34 -4.17 0.05
C ARG A 272 -16.97 -5.04 1.13
N VAL A 273 -18.25 -5.39 1.02
CA VAL A 273 -18.95 -6.13 2.06
C VAL A 273 -18.41 -7.57 2.23
N PRO A 274 -18.31 -8.40 1.17
CA PRO A 274 -17.78 -9.76 1.33
C PRO A 274 -16.30 -9.75 1.76
N TYR A 275 -15.52 -8.81 1.28
CA TYR A 275 -14.10 -8.69 1.60
C TYR A 275 -13.88 -8.24 3.06
N ASP A 276 -14.65 -7.28 3.55
CA ASP A 276 -14.61 -6.87 4.95
C ASP A 276 -15.02 -8.01 5.89
N SER A 277 -16.01 -8.81 5.48
CA SER A 277 -16.42 -9.97 6.27
C SER A 277 -15.33 -11.05 6.30
N TRP A 278 -14.66 -11.28 5.18
CA TRP A 278 -13.54 -12.21 5.13
C TRP A 278 -12.37 -11.70 5.99
N ARG A 279 -11.99 -10.42 5.88
CA ARG A 279 -10.91 -9.82 6.67
C ARG A 279 -11.19 -9.92 8.17
N GLU A 280 -12.42 -9.66 8.60
CA GLU A 280 -12.80 -9.77 10.01
C GLU A 280 -12.69 -11.21 10.54
N GLN A 281 -13.12 -12.20 9.76
CA GLN A 281 -12.96 -13.61 10.12
C GLN A 281 -11.49 -14.05 10.13
N SER A 282 -10.71 -13.60 9.14
CA SER A 282 -9.29 -13.89 9.06
C SER A 282 -8.50 -13.23 10.19
N TYR A 283 -8.88 -12.02 10.61
CA TYR A 283 -8.32 -11.35 11.78
C TYR A 283 -8.45 -12.21 13.03
N ASP A 284 -9.65 -12.75 13.30
CA ASP A 284 -9.90 -13.60 14.47
C ASP A 284 -9.05 -14.88 14.43
N ALA A 285 -8.86 -15.45 13.24
CA ALA A 285 -8.02 -16.63 13.05
C ALA A 285 -6.52 -16.30 13.24
N ALA A 286 -6.04 -15.19 12.69
CA ALA A 286 -4.64 -14.76 12.77
C ALA A 286 -4.23 -14.47 14.22
N VAL A 287 -5.06 -13.73 14.97
CA VAL A 287 -4.81 -13.43 16.39
C VAL A 287 -4.79 -14.71 17.22
N THR A 288 -5.73 -15.65 16.99
CA THR A 288 -5.78 -16.90 17.73
C THR A 288 -4.53 -17.77 17.50
N LEU A 289 -4.00 -17.77 16.28
CA LEU A 289 -2.77 -18.51 15.94
C LEU A 289 -1.51 -17.83 16.47
N GLY A 290 -1.52 -16.51 16.59
CA GLY A 290 -0.40 -15.72 17.14
C GLY A 290 -0.26 -15.83 18.66
N ASP A 291 -1.33 -16.21 19.36
CA ASP A 291 -1.37 -16.40 20.83
C ASP A 291 -0.97 -17.84 21.26
N LEU A 292 -0.75 -18.78 20.32
CA LEU A 292 -0.30 -20.16 20.55
C LEU A 292 1.21 -20.31 20.36
#